data_97aed1c38ba3bd42385983339ed3996c
#
_entry.id   97aed1c38ba3bd42385983339ed3996c
#
_cell.length_a   1.000
_cell.length_b   1.000
_cell.length_c   1.000
_cell.angle_alpha   90.00
_cell.angle_beta   90.00
_cell.angle_gamma   90.00
#
_symmetry.space_group_name_H-M   'P 1'
#
loop_
_entity.id
_entity.type
_entity.pdbx_description
1 polymer ?
#
loop_
_entity_poly.entity_id
_entity_poly.type
_entity_poly.pdbx_seq_one_letter_code
_entity_poly.pdbx_strand_id
1 'polypeptide(L)'
;MKPLLTWLTLAALTISPMVHAQATNYPVTVQSCDRSVTFNAAPQRAVSNDVNLTKMMVALGLQSHMVGYSGITGWNKPDPALLHDLGTLPELSSKYPSVENLLNANADFYFAGWNYGMRVGGDVTPQSLATLGIQTYELTESCAQIMPRAEATLDDVYNDLLILGRIFNVQDRAQALVADMQNRLGRVHEQLAGKAPPRVFLYDSGEDRPMTAGRLAIPQALIRAAGGSNVMADVSASWTHVNWESVVQSNPEVIVIVDYGEVSAAQKQQFLENNPALQSVDAVRNKRYVVLPYVAVTPGIDNVAAIETLAAAFHDVAR
;
A
#
# COMPACT_ATOMS: atom_id res chain seq x y z
N MET A 1 69.42 31.74 13.25
CA MET A 1 68.92 30.38 13.45
C MET A 1 67.49 30.49 13.98
N LYS A 2 66.45 30.21 13.18
CA LYS A 2 65.06 30.22 13.58
C LYS A 2 64.59 28.75 13.64
N PRO A 3 63.90 28.27 14.69
CA PRO A 3 63.39 26.93 14.71
C PRO A 3 62.07 26.84 13.91
N LEU A 4 61.97 25.85 13.02
CA LEU A 4 60.73 25.45 12.38
C LEU A 4 59.86 24.65 13.39
N LEU A 5 58.68 25.16 13.69
CA LEU A 5 57.63 24.41 14.42
C LEU A 5 56.84 23.59 13.40
N THR A 6 56.98 22.27 13.45
CA THR A 6 56.18 21.32 12.69
C THR A 6 54.88 21.04 13.47
N TRP A 7 53.72 21.41 12.88
CA TRP A 7 52.41 21.08 13.42
C TRP A 7 52.02 19.69 12.92
N LEU A 8 51.95 18.72 13.83
CA LEU A 8 51.30 17.42 13.56
C LEU A 8 49.79 17.59 13.73
N THR A 9 49.05 17.51 12.61
CA THR A 9 47.59 17.41 12.64
C THR A 9 47.15 15.96 12.89
N LEU A 10 46.63 15.71 14.10
CA LEU A 10 46.01 14.42 14.44
C LEU A 10 44.60 14.35 13.79
N ALA A 11 44.46 13.55 12.74
CA ALA A 11 43.14 13.24 12.14
C ALA A 11 42.41 12.25 13.06
N ALA A 12 41.42 12.74 13.79
CA ALA A 12 40.52 11.89 14.58
C ALA A 12 39.53 11.14 13.58
N LEU A 13 39.74 9.85 13.38
CA LEU A 13 38.77 8.98 12.75
C LEU A 13 37.54 8.85 13.67
N THR A 14 36.45 9.51 13.33
CA THR A 14 35.16 9.28 13.97
C THR A 14 34.57 7.96 13.44
N ILE A 15 34.68 6.90 14.22
CA ILE A 15 33.99 5.63 13.99
C ILE A 15 32.53 5.87 14.40
N SER A 16 31.64 6.07 13.43
CA SER A 16 30.20 6.06 13.67
C SER A 16 29.79 4.63 14.07
N PRO A 17 29.09 4.43 15.20
CA PRO A 17 28.60 3.12 15.56
C PRO A 17 27.59 2.67 14.51
N MET A 18 27.85 1.54 13.82
CA MET A 18 26.83 0.84 13.06
C MET A 18 25.80 0.31 14.07
N VAL A 19 24.64 0.94 14.12
CA VAL A 19 23.49 0.40 14.86
C VAL A 19 23.00 -0.81 14.05
N HIS A 20 23.41 -2.00 14.46
CA HIS A 20 22.81 -3.22 13.95
C HIS A 20 21.43 -3.37 14.57
N ALA A 21 20.36 -3.52 13.77
CA ALA A 21 19.08 -3.89 14.32
C ALA A 21 19.19 -5.27 14.95
N GLN A 22 18.56 -5.41 16.11
CA GLN A 22 18.65 -6.61 16.92
C GLN A 22 17.87 -7.74 16.21
N ALA A 23 18.54 -8.87 15.96
CA ALA A 23 17.89 -10.07 15.40
C ALA A 23 16.64 -10.43 16.22
N THR A 24 15.61 -10.96 15.55
CA THR A 24 14.38 -11.38 16.23
C THR A 24 14.67 -12.50 17.22
N ASN A 25 14.37 -12.26 18.49
CA ASN A 25 14.35 -13.33 19.49
C ASN A 25 12.99 -14.03 19.45
N TYR A 26 12.95 -15.27 18.94
CA TYR A 26 11.74 -16.07 18.97
C TYR A 26 11.52 -16.73 20.33
N PRO A 27 10.25 -16.90 20.79
CA PRO A 27 9.02 -16.55 20.09
C PRO A 27 8.81 -15.04 20.02
N VAL A 28 8.26 -14.56 18.88
CA VAL A 28 7.85 -13.18 18.71
C VAL A 28 6.33 -13.09 18.62
N THR A 29 5.74 -12.19 19.41
CA THR A 29 4.30 -11.90 19.34
C THR A 29 4.09 -10.56 18.69
N VAL A 30 3.15 -10.51 17.74
CA VAL A 30 2.75 -9.30 17.01
C VAL A 30 1.23 -9.11 17.10
N GLN A 31 0.79 -7.87 17.01
CA GLN A 31 -0.64 -7.55 16.86
C GLN A 31 -1.03 -7.66 15.38
N SER A 32 -2.13 -8.34 15.09
CA SER A 32 -2.74 -8.50 13.77
C SER A 32 -4.23 -8.22 13.91
N CYS A 33 -4.69 -7.07 13.47
CA CYS A 33 -6.00 -6.51 13.76
C CYS A 33 -6.34 -6.58 15.27
N ASP A 34 -7.37 -7.31 15.66
CA ASP A 34 -7.82 -7.51 17.06
C ASP A 34 -7.17 -8.71 17.75
N ARG A 35 -6.19 -9.40 17.09
CA ARG A 35 -5.57 -10.62 17.59
C ARG A 35 -4.09 -10.46 17.87
N SER A 36 -3.60 -11.14 18.90
CA SER A 36 -2.16 -11.36 19.10
C SER A 36 -1.74 -12.68 18.46
N VAL A 37 -0.73 -12.64 17.60
CA VAL A 37 -0.21 -13.83 16.89
C VAL A 37 1.23 -14.06 17.30
N THR A 38 1.54 -15.28 17.72
CA THR A 38 2.89 -15.66 18.18
C THR A 38 3.56 -16.57 17.16
N PHE A 39 4.76 -16.19 16.74
CA PHE A 39 5.62 -16.95 15.85
C PHE A 39 6.79 -17.53 16.65
N ASN A 40 6.94 -18.86 16.62
CA ASN A 40 8.04 -19.56 17.31
C ASN A 40 9.34 -19.58 16.50
N ALA A 41 9.25 -19.31 15.21
CA ALA A 41 10.35 -19.18 14.25
C ALA A 41 9.87 -18.37 13.05
N ALA A 42 10.79 -17.91 12.19
CA ALA A 42 10.44 -17.30 10.91
C ALA A 42 9.70 -18.31 10.02
N PRO A 43 8.54 -17.95 9.43
CA PRO A 43 7.85 -18.80 8.47
C PRO A 43 8.74 -19.16 7.29
N GLN A 44 8.55 -20.37 6.75
CA GLN A 44 9.38 -20.89 5.66
C GLN A 44 8.58 -21.21 4.39
N ARG A 45 7.26 -21.17 4.48
CA ARG A 45 6.33 -21.48 3.38
C ARG A 45 5.21 -20.47 3.33
N ALA A 46 5.60 -19.18 3.17
CA ALA A 46 4.68 -18.07 3.13
C ALA A 46 3.94 -17.99 1.79
N VAL A 47 2.70 -17.56 1.88
CA VAL A 47 1.86 -17.13 0.74
C VAL A 47 1.40 -15.71 0.99
N SER A 48 1.43 -14.86 -0.03
CA SER A 48 0.83 -13.52 -0.02
C SER A 48 -0.35 -13.43 -0.98
N ASN A 49 -1.32 -12.58 -0.67
CA ASN A 49 -2.41 -12.31 -1.60
C ASN A 49 -2.40 -10.86 -2.05
N ASP A 50 -2.78 -10.66 -3.32
CA ASP A 50 -2.79 -9.40 -4.04
C ASP A 50 -1.40 -8.84 -4.36
N VAL A 51 -1.34 -7.99 -5.37
CA VAL A 51 -0.10 -7.44 -5.94
C VAL A 51 0.65 -6.57 -4.93
N ASN A 52 -0.05 -5.76 -4.16
CA ASN A 52 0.54 -4.83 -3.21
C ASN A 52 1.20 -5.56 -2.01
N LEU A 53 0.53 -6.58 -1.43
CA LEU A 53 1.09 -7.37 -0.34
C LEU A 53 2.27 -8.23 -0.84
N THR A 54 2.14 -8.79 -2.04
CA THR A 54 3.24 -9.56 -2.67
C THR A 54 4.46 -8.67 -2.92
N LYS A 55 4.28 -7.41 -3.38
CA LYS A 55 5.38 -6.44 -3.53
C LYS A 55 6.02 -6.09 -2.19
N MET A 56 5.27 -6.02 -1.09
CA MET A 56 5.85 -5.83 0.25
C MET A 56 6.77 -7.00 0.64
N MET A 57 6.35 -8.25 0.40
CA MET A 57 7.18 -9.44 0.64
C MET A 57 8.46 -9.43 -0.21
N VAL A 58 8.35 -9.10 -1.48
CA VAL A 58 9.49 -8.99 -2.42
C VAL A 58 10.45 -7.88 -2.00
N ALA A 59 9.94 -6.70 -1.64
CA ALA A 59 10.76 -5.57 -1.18
C ALA A 59 11.55 -5.90 0.10
N LEU A 60 10.97 -6.73 0.98
CA LEU A 60 11.65 -7.25 2.15
C LEU A 60 12.63 -8.41 1.84
N GLY A 61 12.72 -8.88 0.58
CA GLY A 61 13.60 -9.97 0.15
C GLY A 61 13.19 -11.33 0.64
N LEU A 62 11.88 -11.55 0.78
CA LEU A 62 11.32 -12.76 1.39
C LEU A 62 10.98 -13.87 0.40
N GLN A 63 11.40 -13.76 -0.87
CA GLN A 63 11.10 -14.75 -1.91
C GLN A 63 11.52 -16.18 -1.51
N SER A 64 12.66 -16.31 -0.82
CA SER A 64 13.15 -17.62 -0.33
C SER A 64 12.30 -18.21 0.81
N HIS A 65 11.45 -17.40 1.44
CA HIS A 65 10.49 -17.81 2.45
C HIS A 65 9.10 -18.08 1.86
N MET A 66 8.90 -17.83 0.57
CA MET A 66 7.59 -17.97 -0.09
C MET A 66 7.50 -19.30 -0.84
N VAL A 67 6.30 -19.86 -0.88
CA VAL A 67 5.93 -21.02 -1.70
C VAL A 67 4.94 -20.68 -2.80
N GLY A 68 4.44 -19.43 -2.82
CA GLY A 68 3.55 -18.93 -3.83
C GLY A 68 2.92 -17.61 -3.45
N TYR A 69 2.09 -17.12 -4.35
CA TYR A 69 1.26 -15.93 -4.18
C TYR A 69 -0.11 -16.16 -4.84
N SER A 70 -1.03 -15.22 -4.66
CA SER A 70 -2.37 -15.28 -5.28
C SER A 70 -2.90 -13.87 -5.55
N GLY A 71 -3.95 -13.76 -6.37
CA GLY A 71 -4.71 -12.53 -6.56
C GLY A 71 -4.06 -11.50 -7.47
N ILE A 72 -3.14 -11.87 -8.36
CA ILE A 72 -2.49 -10.91 -9.26
C ILE A 72 -3.12 -10.93 -10.65
N THR A 73 -3.06 -12.06 -11.38
CA THR A 73 -3.44 -12.07 -12.80
C THR A 73 -4.94 -11.98 -13.04
N GLY A 74 -5.77 -12.18 -12.01
CA GLY A 74 -7.25 -12.15 -12.12
C GLY A 74 -7.86 -10.77 -12.21
N TRP A 75 -7.13 -9.71 -11.81
CA TRP A 75 -7.61 -8.32 -11.86
C TRP A 75 -6.53 -7.29 -12.19
N ASN A 76 -5.28 -7.60 -12.02
CA ASN A 76 -4.21 -6.66 -12.25
C ASN A 76 -3.54 -6.88 -13.61
N LYS A 77 -2.94 -5.84 -14.15
CA LYS A 77 -1.97 -5.95 -15.23
C LYS A 77 -0.62 -6.30 -14.59
N PRO A 78 -0.07 -7.50 -14.83
CA PRO A 78 1.19 -7.90 -14.20
C PRO A 78 2.31 -6.93 -14.52
N ASP A 79 3.04 -6.49 -13.49
CA ASP A 79 4.26 -5.73 -13.65
C ASP A 79 5.40 -6.68 -14.02
N PRO A 80 6.04 -6.52 -15.20
CA PRO A 80 7.14 -7.40 -15.61
C PRO A 80 8.31 -7.44 -14.62
N ALA A 81 8.59 -6.35 -13.90
CA ALA A 81 9.62 -6.31 -12.88
C ALA A 81 9.25 -7.19 -11.68
N LEU A 82 8.00 -7.11 -11.21
CA LEU A 82 7.50 -7.98 -10.15
C LEU A 82 7.55 -9.46 -10.56
N LEU A 83 7.12 -9.80 -11.79
CA LEU A 83 7.18 -11.18 -12.27
C LEU A 83 8.62 -11.70 -12.35
N HIS A 84 9.56 -10.86 -12.77
CA HIS A 84 10.98 -11.20 -12.76
C HIS A 84 11.48 -11.48 -11.34
N ASP A 85 11.12 -10.65 -10.37
CA ASP A 85 11.55 -10.78 -8.97
C ASP A 85 10.92 -11.99 -8.27
N LEU A 86 9.70 -12.38 -8.67
CA LEU A 86 9.02 -13.60 -8.20
C LEU A 86 9.64 -14.88 -8.79
N GLY A 87 10.28 -14.77 -9.96
CA GLY A 87 10.99 -15.90 -10.58
C GLY A 87 10.08 -17.09 -10.89
N THR A 88 10.31 -18.21 -10.22
CA THR A 88 9.56 -19.47 -10.41
C THR A 88 8.45 -19.69 -9.36
N LEU A 89 8.21 -18.73 -8.47
CA LEU A 89 7.12 -18.84 -7.49
C LEU A 89 5.77 -18.95 -8.22
N PRO A 90 4.93 -19.96 -7.92
CA PRO A 90 3.66 -20.14 -8.58
C PRO A 90 2.59 -19.16 -8.09
N GLU A 91 1.73 -18.71 -8.98
CA GLU A 91 0.45 -18.13 -8.60
C GLU A 91 -0.53 -19.26 -8.27
N LEU A 92 -0.90 -19.38 -6.99
CA LEU A 92 -1.77 -20.45 -6.50
C LEU A 92 -3.23 -20.27 -6.92
N SER A 93 -3.65 -19.04 -7.12
CA SER A 93 -4.95 -18.64 -7.63
C SER A 93 -4.86 -17.24 -8.25
N SER A 94 -5.48 -17.05 -9.41
CA SER A 94 -5.51 -15.72 -10.06
C SER A 94 -6.34 -14.68 -9.28
N LYS A 95 -7.20 -15.14 -8.39
CA LYS A 95 -8.01 -14.33 -7.46
C LYS A 95 -7.73 -14.78 -6.01
N TYR A 96 -8.71 -14.71 -5.12
CA TYR A 96 -8.54 -15.18 -3.74
C TYR A 96 -8.30 -16.69 -3.72
N PRO A 97 -7.35 -17.17 -2.90
CA PRO A 97 -7.11 -18.59 -2.78
C PRO A 97 -8.22 -19.27 -1.98
N SER A 98 -8.44 -20.55 -2.22
CA SER A 98 -9.20 -21.42 -1.32
C SER A 98 -8.29 -21.95 -0.20
N VAL A 99 -8.89 -22.53 0.83
CA VAL A 99 -8.15 -23.26 1.88
C VAL A 99 -7.31 -24.39 1.27
N GLU A 100 -7.85 -25.08 0.26
CA GLU A 100 -7.14 -26.16 -0.44
C GLU A 100 -5.89 -25.66 -1.19
N ASN A 101 -5.96 -24.46 -1.82
CA ASN A 101 -4.78 -23.88 -2.46
C ASN A 101 -3.63 -23.69 -1.46
N LEU A 102 -3.93 -23.16 -0.26
CA LEU A 102 -2.96 -22.94 0.80
C LEU A 102 -2.41 -24.26 1.38
N LEU A 103 -3.27 -25.25 1.59
CA LEU A 103 -2.88 -26.58 2.06
C LEU A 103 -2.00 -27.32 1.04
N ASN A 104 -2.38 -27.30 -0.23
CA ASN A 104 -1.60 -27.97 -1.31
C ASN A 104 -0.21 -27.33 -1.49
N ALA A 105 -0.08 -26.03 -1.21
CA ALA A 105 1.20 -25.34 -1.16
C ALA A 105 1.99 -25.64 0.14
N ASN A 106 1.43 -26.40 1.09
CA ASN A 106 1.98 -26.60 2.42
C ASN A 106 2.31 -25.29 3.13
N ALA A 107 1.49 -24.27 2.97
CA ALA A 107 1.71 -22.97 3.58
C ALA A 107 1.76 -23.06 5.12
N ASP A 108 2.68 -22.31 5.74
CA ASP A 108 2.75 -22.12 7.19
C ASP A 108 2.43 -20.67 7.60
N PHE A 109 2.36 -19.78 6.62
CA PHE A 109 2.05 -18.37 6.82
C PHE A 109 1.24 -17.80 5.64
N TYR A 110 0.27 -16.96 5.94
CA TYR A 110 -0.52 -16.27 4.96
C TYR A 110 -0.57 -14.76 5.27
N PHE A 111 -0.02 -13.94 4.36
CA PHE A 111 -0.14 -12.48 4.42
C PHE A 111 -1.27 -12.05 3.50
N ALA A 112 -2.36 -11.60 4.10
CA ALA A 112 -3.59 -11.21 3.42
C ALA A 112 -4.30 -10.12 4.19
N GLY A 113 -5.42 -9.64 3.67
CA GLY A 113 -6.29 -8.69 4.37
C GLY A 113 -7.75 -8.97 4.10
N TRP A 114 -8.61 -8.36 4.88
CA TRP A 114 -10.05 -8.37 4.65
C TRP A 114 -10.35 -7.58 3.37
N ASN A 115 -10.95 -8.27 2.38
CA ASN A 115 -11.06 -7.86 0.98
C ASN A 115 -9.72 -7.80 0.21
N TYR A 116 -8.65 -8.39 0.78
CA TYR A 116 -7.35 -8.64 0.14
C TYR A 116 -6.94 -10.11 0.37
N GLY A 117 -7.77 -11.05 -0.08
CA GLY A 117 -7.53 -12.49 0.06
C GLY A 117 -8.40 -13.19 1.10
N MET A 118 -9.03 -12.43 1.99
CA MET A 118 -10.00 -12.90 2.97
C MET A 118 -11.30 -12.12 2.87
N ARG A 119 -12.40 -12.71 3.35
CA ARG A 119 -13.72 -12.05 3.43
C ARG A 119 -14.37 -12.35 4.77
N VAL A 120 -15.07 -11.35 5.31
CA VAL A 120 -15.92 -11.56 6.50
C VAL A 120 -16.99 -12.61 6.18
N GLY A 121 -17.04 -13.66 6.98
CA GLY A 121 -17.95 -14.81 6.75
C GLY A 121 -17.51 -15.78 5.65
N GLY A 122 -16.29 -15.62 5.09
CA GLY A 122 -15.73 -16.57 4.13
C GLY A 122 -15.00 -17.75 4.79
N ASP A 123 -14.56 -18.70 3.96
CA ASP A 123 -13.86 -19.91 4.44
C ASP A 123 -12.40 -19.65 4.80
N VAL A 124 -11.72 -18.72 4.09
CA VAL A 124 -10.35 -18.34 4.35
C VAL A 124 -10.34 -17.18 5.34
N THR A 125 -10.08 -17.50 6.60
CA THR A 125 -10.00 -16.56 7.72
C THR A 125 -8.83 -16.91 8.62
N PRO A 126 -8.33 -15.99 9.45
CA PRO A 126 -7.28 -16.28 10.41
C PRO A 126 -7.64 -17.44 11.35
N GLN A 127 -8.90 -17.55 11.75
CA GLN A 127 -9.40 -18.59 12.66
C GLN A 127 -9.40 -19.96 11.99
N SER A 128 -9.92 -20.06 10.76
CA SER A 128 -9.95 -21.33 10.01
C SER A 128 -8.54 -21.81 9.68
N LEU A 129 -7.66 -20.90 9.25
CA LEU A 129 -6.28 -21.23 8.89
C LEU A 129 -5.43 -21.65 10.10
N ALA A 130 -5.64 -21.03 11.27
CA ALA A 130 -4.92 -21.39 12.50
C ALA A 130 -5.16 -22.86 12.91
N THR A 131 -6.37 -23.39 12.69
CA THR A 131 -6.68 -24.82 12.97
C THR A 131 -5.93 -25.80 12.07
N LEU A 132 -5.42 -25.29 10.94
CA LEU A 132 -4.65 -26.03 9.94
C LEU A 132 -3.13 -25.77 10.05
N GLY A 133 -2.71 -25.04 11.10
CA GLY A 133 -1.30 -24.71 11.33
C GLY A 133 -0.77 -23.56 10.46
N ILE A 134 -1.64 -22.84 9.76
CA ILE A 134 -1.26 -21.68 8.93
C ILE A 134 -1.46 -20.41 9.74
N GLN A 135 -0.39 -19.74 10.13
CA GLN A 135 -0.45 -18.46 10.81
C GLN A 135 -0.80 -17.35 9.81
N THR A 136 -1.61 -16.38 10.25
CA THR A 136 -2.03 -15.27 9.38
C THR A 136 -1.63 -13.94 10.00
N TYR A 137 -1.00 -13.08 9.19
CA TYR A 137 -0.85 -11.66 9.46
C TYR A 137 -1.78 -10.87 8.54
N GLU A 138 -2.58 -10.00 9.12
CA GLU A 138 -3.61 -9.23 8.43
C GLU A 138 -3.09 -7.84 8.07
N LEU A 139 -3.28 -7.42 6.82
CA LEU A 139 -2.99 -6.06 6.36
C LEU A 139 -3.71 -5.04 7.25
N THR A 140 -2.99 -4.12 7.88
CA THR A 140 -3.53 -3.24 8.93
C THR A 140 -4.69 -2.37 8.46
N GLU A 141 -4.64 -1.79 7.26
CA GLU A 141 -5.77 -0.99 6.73
C GLU A 141 -7.07 -1.82 6.68
N SER A 142 -6.96 -3.09 6.28
CA SER A 142 -8.11 -3.97 6.10
C SER A 142 -8.84 -4.32 7.39
N CYS A 143 -8.22 -4.07 8.55
CA CYS A 143 -8.86 -4.26 9.86
C CYS A 143 -10.13 -3.40 10.05
N ALA A 144 -10.28 -2.33 9.25
CA ALA A 144 -11.50 -1.53 9.22
C ALA A 144 -12.76 -2.33 8.86
N GLN A 145 -12.62 -3.52 8.28
CA GLN A 145 -13.74 -4.41 7.95
C GLN A 145 -14.29 -5.15 9.17
N ILE A 146 -13.51 -5.29 10.24
CA ILE A 146 -13.86 -6.13 11.41
C ILE A 146 -13.76 -5.39 12.75
N MET A 147 -13.16 -4.20 12.77
CA MET A 147 -13.04 -3.41 13.99
C MET A 147 -13.10 -1.90 13.67
N PRO A 148 -13.52 -1.05 14.63
CA PRO A 148 -13.56 0.39 14.46
C PRO A 148 -12.16 0.97 14.21
N ARG A 149 -12.05 1.85 13.20
CA ARG A 149 -10.86 2.65 12.91
C ARG A 149 -11.26 4.10 12.63
N ALA A 150 -10.37 5.04 12.93
CA ALA A 150 -10.59 6.46 12.67
C ALA A 150 -10.43 6.78 11.18
N GLU A 151 -9.28 6.43 10.61
CA GLU A 151 -8.93 6.60 9.20
C GLU A 151 -7.77 5.67 8.82
N ALA A 152 -7.53 5.49 7.53
CA ALA A 152 -6.33 4.84 7.01
C ALA A 152 -5.16 5.84 6.98
N THR A 153 -3.95 5.36 7.30
CA THR A 153 -2.75 6.18 7.38
C THR A 153 -1.55 5.51 6.71
N LEU A 154 -0.52 6.28 6.38
CA LEU A 154 0.75 5.72 5.90
C LEU A 154 1.47 4.94 7.01
N ASP A 155 1.23 5.29 8.26
CA ASP A 155 1.78 4.55 9.42
C ASP A 155 1.27 3.10 9.45
N ASP A 156 0.08 2.82 8.93
CA ASP A 156 -0.42 1.45 8.76
C ASP A 156 0.53 0.63 7.86
N VAL A 157 0.94 1.22 6.73
CA VAL A 157 1.87 0.58 5.78
C VAL A 157 3.25 0.41 6.39
N TYR A 158 3.75 1.44 7.10
CA TYR A 158 5.05 1.36 7.79
C TYR A 158 5.04 0.29 8.87
N ASN A 159 3.98 0.20 9.65
CA ASN A 159 3.81 -0.82 10.69
C ASN A 159 3.76 -2.23 10.09
N ASP A 160 3.04 -2.43 8.97
CA ASP A 160 2.99 -3.72 8.28
C ASP A 160 4.39 -4.17 7.85
N LEU A 161 5.18 -3.27 7.23
CA LEU A 161 6.56 -3.57 6.83
C LEU A 161 7.46 -3.91 8.03
N LEU A 162 7.38 -3.14 9.13
CA LEU A 162 8.17 -3.37 10.33
C LEU A 162 7.77 -4.67 11.04
N ILE A 163 6.48 -4.99 11.09
CA ILE A 163 5.98 -6.23 11.69
C ILE A 163 6.41 -7.44 10.86
N LEU A 164 6.29 -7.38 9.53
CA LEU A 164 6.83 -8.42 8.64
C LEU A 164 8.34 -8.58 8.84
N GLY A 165 9.07 -7.46 8.96
CA GLY A 165 10.49 -7.47 9.28
C GLY A 165 10.81 -8.25 10.55
N ARG A 166 9.99 -8.09 11.61
CA ARG A 166 10.13 -8.83 12.87
C ARG A 166 9.75 -10.31 12.73
N ILE A 167 8.65 -10.62 12.02
CA ILE A 167 8.18 -11.99 11.79
C ILE A 167 9.24 -12.81 11.04
N PHE A 168 9.88 -12.22 10.04
CA PHE A 168 10.84 -12.90 9.16
C PHE A 168 12.31 -12.64 9.50
N ASN A 169 12.62 -11.94 10.61
CA ASN A 169 13.98 -11.61 11.04
C ASN A 169 14.78 -10.79 10.00
N VAL A 170 14.13 -9.83 9.35
CA VAL A 170 14.72 -8.90 8.36
C VAL A 170 14.49 -7.44 8.74
N GLN A 171 14.60 -7.11 10.04
CA GLN A 171 14.29 -5.79 10.60
C GLN A 171 15.10 -4.67 9.97
N ASP A 172 16.41 -4.90 9.71
CA ASP A 172 17.28 -3.88 9.10
C ASP A 172 16.74 -3.45 7.74
N ARG A 173 16.30 -4.42 6.93
CA ARG A 173 15.73 -4.15 5.62
C ARG A 173 14.39 -3.44 5.72
N ALA A 174 13.54 -3.85 6.64
CA ALA A 174 12.25 -3.19 6.88
C ALA A 174 12.43 -1.74 7.34
N GLN A 175 13.35 -1.49 8.29
CA GLN A 175 13.66 -0.16 8.79
C GLN A 175 14.25 0.73 7.70
N ALA A 176 15.18 0.22 6.88
CA ALA A 176 15.77 0.95 5.77
C ALA A 176 14.70 1.34 4.72
N LEU A 177 13.78 0.42 4.40
CA LEU A 177 12.68 0.68 3.46
C LEU A 177 11.72 1.75 4.00
N VAL A 178 11.30 1.65 5.26
CA VAL A 178 10.43 2.64 5.89
C VAL A 178 11.11 4.00 5.99
N ALA A 179 12.39 4.05 6.35
CA ALA A 179 13.17 5.30 6.41
C ALA A 179 13.27 5.97 5.04
N ASP A 180 13.49 5.22 3.94
CA ASP A 180 13.47 5.77 2.58
C ASP A 180 12.09 6.35 2.24
N MET A 181 11.01 5.62 2.52
CA MET A 181 9.64 6.08 2.29
C MET A 181 9.36 7.38 3.05
N GLN A 182 9.73 7.47 4.33
CA GLN A 182 9.55 8.66 5.17
C GLN A 182 10.39 9.86 4.67
N ASN A 183 11.64 9.63 4.26
CA ASN A 183 12.50 10.66 3.72
C ASN A 183 11.96 11.24 2.40
N ARG A 184 11.44 10.39 1.52
CA ARG A 184 10.81 10.82 0.27
C ARG A 184 9.54 11.64 0.56
N LEU A 185 8.70 11.18 1.47
CA LEU A 185 7.52 11.90 1.90
C LEU A 185 7.86 13.27 2.52
N GLY A 186 8.95 13.36 3.32
CA GLY A 186 9.44 14.62 3.88
C GLY A 186 9.76 15.66 2.78
N ARG A 187 10.42 15.24 1.70
CA ARG A 187 10.71 16.12 0.54
C ARG A 187 9.43 16.62 -0.14
N VAL A 188 8.43 15.75 -0.32
CA VAL A 188 7.12 16.16 -0.86
C VAL A 188 6.49 17.21 0.04
N HIS A 189 6.47 16.97 1.36
CA HIS A 189 5.90 17.90 2.33
C HIS A 189 6.55 19.29 2.28
N GLU A 190 7.87 19.37 2.15
CA GLU A 190 8.61 20.64 2.00
C GLU A 190 8.19 21.41 0.73
N GLN A 191 7.97 20.72 -0.38
CA GLN A 191 7.54 21.31 -1.65
C GLN A 191 6.10 21.84 -1.62
N LEU A 192 5.27 21.29 -0.73
CA LEU A 192 3.85 21.63 -0.61
C LEU A 192 3.57 22.81 0.34
N ALA A 193 4.60 23.33 1.03
CA ALA A 193 4.43 24.42 1.98
C ALA A 193 3.73 25.64 1.34
N GLY A 194 2.60 26.06 1.93
CA GLY A 194 1.81 27.20 1.47
C GLY A 194 0.94 26.95 0.24
N LYS A 195 0.88 25.71 -0.29
CA LYS A 195 -0.03 25.36 -1.39
C LYS A 195 -1.46 25.12 -0.88
N ALA A 196 -2.45 25.61 -1.61
CA ALA A 196 -3.85 25.36 -1.29
C ALA A 196 -4.26 23.95 -1.77
N PRO A 197 -4.97 23.15 -0.93
CA PRO A 197 -5.35 21.79 -1.29
C PRO A 197 -6.48 21.78 -2.34
N PRO A 198 -6.28 21.20 -3.55
CA PRO A 198 -7.38 21.01 -4.48
C PRO A 198 -8.33 19.92 -3.97
N ARG A 199 -9.61 20.05 -4.34
CA ARG A 199 -10.63 19.01 -4.10
C ARG A 199 -10.40 17.86 -5.07
N VAL A 200 -10.27 16.64 -4.55
CA VAL A 200 -9.90 15.45 -5.31
C VAL A 200 -10.97 14.37 -5.16
N PHE A 201 -11.44 13.83 -6.27
CA PHE A 201 -12.26 12.62 -6.31
C PHE A 201 -11.44 11.46 -6.85
N LEU A 202 -11.46 10.33 -6.18
CA LEU A 202 -10.88 9.10 -6.71
C LEU A 202 -11.98 8.27 -7.38
N TYR A 203 -11.79 7.94 -8.65
CA TYR A 203 -12.69 7.10 -9.43
C TYR A 203 -12.04 5.76 -9.74
N ASP A 204 -12.55 4.72 -9.10
CA ASP A 204 -12.09 3.36 -9.32
C ASP A 204 -12.80 2.70 -10.52
N SER A 205 -14.11 2.61 -10.46
CA SER A 205 -14.96 1.96 -11.46
C SER A 205 -16.45 2.32 -11.26
N GLY A 206 -17.33 1.73 -12.05
CA GLY A 206 -18.79 1.83 -11.89
C GLY A 206 -19.37 3.04 -12.58
N GLU A 207 -20.16 2.80 -13.67
CA GLU A 207 -20.79 3.86 -14.46
C GLU A 207 -22.08 4.37 -13.82
N ASP A 208 -22.94 3.48 -13.29
CA ASP A 208 -24.19 3.87 -12.62
C ASP A 208 -23.92 4.46 -11.23
N ARG A 209 -23.03 3.82 -10.48
CA ARG A 209 -22.61 4.23 -9.14
C ARG A 209 -21.10 4.12 -9.04
N PRO A 210 -20.39 5.26 -8.93
CA PRO A 210 -18.95 5.21 -8.89
C PRO A 210 -18.44 4.53 -7.61
N MET A 211 -17.49 3.63 -7.78
CA MET A 211 -16.67 3.08 -6.71
C MET A 211 -15.55 4.06 -6.38
N THR A 212 -15.37 4.35 -5.11
CA THR A 212 -14.40 5.33 -4.61
C THR A 212 -13.83 4.91 -3.26
N ALA A 213 -12.92 5.69 -2.73
CA ALA A 213 -12.29 5.52 -1.44
C ALA A 213 -12.81 6.53 -0.41
N GLY A 214 -13.42 6.05 0.68
CA GLY A 214 -13.72 6.84 1.86
C GLY A 214 -12.49 6.98 2.79
N ARG A 215 -12.71 7.48 4.01
CA ARG A 215 -11.60 7.78 4.95
C ARG A 215 -10.86 6.55 5.48
N LEU A 216 -11.45 5.36 5.38
CA LEU A 216 -10.86 4.11 5.87
C LEU A 216 -10.02 3.36 4.82
N ALA A 217 -9.85 3.93 3.61
CA ALA A 217 -8.99 3.42 2.55
C ALA A 217 -7.75 4.29 2.38
N ILE A 218 -6.62 3.67 2.02
CA ILE A 218 -5.31 4.36 1.90
C ILE A 218 -5.32 5.57 0.97
N PRO A 219 -6.13 5.67 -0.11
CA PRO A 219 -6.19 6.86 -0.95
C PRO A 219 -6.50 8.16 -0.19
N GLN A 220 -7.25 8.09 0.93
CA GLN A 220 -7.43 9.23 1.84
C GLN A 220 -6.09 9.79 2.32
N ALA A 221 -5.19 8.92 2.79
CA ALA A 221 -3.86 9.32 3.25
C ALA A 221 -2.97 9.79 2.09
N LEU A 222 -3.05 9.15 0.92
CA LEU A 222 -2.26 9.51 -0.27
C LEU A 222 -2.62 10.90 -0.78
N ILE A 223 -3.92 11.18 -0.96
CA ILE A 223 -4.42 12.47 -1.42
C ILE A 223 -4.01 13.57 -0.44
N ARG A 224 -4.18 13.35 0.88
CA ARG A 224 -3.79 14.31 1.91
C ARG A 224 -2.28 14.56 1.93
N ALA A 225 -1.47 13.51 1.84
CA ALA A 225 -0.01 13.63 1.83
C ALA A 225 0.52 14.32 0.56
N ALA A 226 -0.21 14.21 -0.55
CA ALA A 226 0.05 14.94 -1.79
C ALA A 226 -0.48 16.39 -1.79
N GLY A 227 -0.99 16.88 -0.65
CA GLY A 227 -1.52 18.24 -0.50
C GLY A 227 -2.90 18.45 -1.11
N GLY A 228 -3.68 17.39 -1.33
CA GLY A 228 -5.06 17.44 -1.80
C GLY A 228 -6.08 17.24 -0.68
N SER A 229 -7.35 17.42 -1.00
CA SER A 229 -8.50 17.15 -0.13
C SER A 229 -9.42 16.13 -0.79
N ASN A 230 -9.54 14.93 -0.21
CA ASN A 230 -10.47 13.92 -0.71
C ASN A 230 -11.91 14.37 -0.46
N VAL A 231 -12.70 14.52 -1.51
CA VAL A 231 -14.11 14.95 -1.40
C VAL A 231 -15.01 13.91 -0.73
N MET A 232 -14.52 12.68 -0.54
CA MET A 232 -15.19 11.59 0.17
C MET A 232 -14.62 11.32 1.57
N ALA A 233 -13.86 12.27 2.16
CA ALA A 233 -13.26 12.14 3.49
C ALA A 233 -14.27 11.93 4.62
N ASP A 234 -15.49 12.40 4.49
CA ASP A 234 -16.57 12.21 5.47
C ASP A 234 -17.25 10.84 5.39
N VAL A 235 -16.99 10.08 4.32
CA VAL A 235 -17.54 8.74 4.14
C VAL A 235 -16.77 7.75 5.02
N SER A 236 -17.44 7.25 6.06
CA SER A 236 -16.87 6.28 7.03
C SER A 236 -16.88 4.86 6.46
N ALA A 237 -16.17 4.67 5.37
CA ALA A 237 -15.99 3.38 4.71
C ALA A 237 -14.57 3.30 4.13
N SER A 238 -14.11 2.08 3.80
CA SER A 238 -12.95 1.85 2.97
C SER A 238 -13.35 2.07 1.49
N TRP A 239 -13.27 1.06 0.65
CA TRP A 239 -13.78 1.13 -0.72
C TRP A 239 -15.31 1.00 -0.73
N THR A 240 -16.01 1.92 -1.40
CA THR A 240 -17.47 1.97 -1.40
C THR A 240 -18.05 2.63 -2.63
N HIS A 241 -19.32 2.32 -2.92
CA HIS A 241 -20.08 3.01 -3.96
C HIS A 241 -20.76 4.25 -3.38
N VAL A 242 -20.67 5.36 -4.13
CA VAL A 242 -21.42 6.59 -3.88
C VAL A 242 -22.37 6.87 -5.05
N ASN A 243 -23.07 8.00 -5.05
CA ASN A 243 -23.85 8.44 -6.20
C ASN A 243 -23.15 9.61 -6.93
N TRP A 244 -23.46 9.80 -8.20
CA TRP A 244 -22.86 10.89 -8.98
C TRP A 244 -23.31 12.28 -8.52
N GLU A 245 -24.49 12.42 -7.91
CA GLU A 245 -24.96 13.68 -7.33
C GLU A 245 -24.01 14.19 -6.24
N SER A 246 -23.53 13.28 -5.37
CA SER A 246 -22.54 13.63 -4.33
C SER A 246 -21.22 14.11 -4.94
N VAL A 247 -20.80 13.53 -6.06
CA VAL A 247 -19.58 13.94 -6.77
C VAL A 247 -19.79 15.33 -7.40
N VAL A 248 -20.92 15.56 -8.05
CA VAL A 248 -21.27 16.86 -8.65
C VAL A 248 -21.35 17.95 -7.56
N GLN A 249 -22.00 17.65 -6.43
CA GLN A 249 -22.13 18.58 -5.32
C GLN A 249 -20.78 18.96 -4.70
N SER A 250 -19.85 18.00 -4.58
CA SER A 250 -18.49 18.24 -4.04
C SER A 250 -17.61 19.00 -5.03
N ASN A 251 -17.97 19.01 -6.31
CA ASN A 251 -17.28 19.69 -7.42
C ASN A 251 -15.76 19.51 -7.37
N PRO A 252 -15.22 18.30 -7.55
CA PRO A 252 -13.77 18.08 -7.52
C PRO A 252 -13.04 18.84 -8.63
N GLU A 253 -11.84 19.32 -8.30
CA GLU A 253 -10.94 20.03 -9.22
C GLU A 253 -10.00 19.06 -9.95
N VAL A 254 -9.81 17.85 -9.37
CA VAL A 254 -9.01 16.76 -9.96
C VAL A 254 -9.72 15.45 -9.76
N ILE A 255 -9.70 14.60 -10.78
CA ILE A 255 -10.16 13.20 -10.67
C ILE A 255 -8.94 12.28 -10.82
N VAL A 256 -8.71 11.43 -9.82
CA VAL A 256 -7.73 10.34 -9.88
C VAL A 256 -8.44 9.10 -10.41
N ILE A 257 -7.98 8.57 -11.54
CA ILE A 257 -8.54 7.37 -12.19
C ILE A 257 -7.65 6.18 -11.86
N VAL A 258 -8.22 5.11 -11.33
CA VAL A 258 -7.50 3.87 -11.04
C VAL A 258 -7.46 2.99 -12.30
N ASP A 259 -6.26 2.64 -12.77
CA ASP A 259 -6.07 1.78 -13.95
C ASP A 259 -5.82 0.33 -13.54
N TYR A 260 -6.79 -0.55 -13.81
CA TYR A 260 -6.71 -2.00 -13.62
C TYR A 260 -7.85 -2.70 -14.38
N GLY A 261 -7.77 -4.04 -14.43
CA GLY A 261 -8.81 -4.87 -15.04
C GLY A 261 -8.95 -4.66 -16.55
N GLU A 262 -10.13 -4.95 -17.07
CA GLU A 262 -10.43 -4.91 -18.51
C GLU A 262 -10.76 -3.50 -18.99
N VAL A 263 -11.40 -2.67 -18.15
CA VAL A 263 -11.75 -1.28 -18.49
C VAL A 263 -10.54 -0.39 -18.25
N SER A 264 -9.96 0.10 -19.35
CA SER A 264 -8.77 0.95 -19.28
C SER A 264 -9.07 2.34 -18.69
N ALA A 265 -8.03 3.00 -18.16
CA ALA A 265 -8.15 4.38 -17.68
C ALA A 265 -8.67 5.34 -18.78
N ALA A 266 -8.28 5.13 -20.02
CA ALA A 266 -8.79 5.93 -21.16
C ALA A 266 -10.30 5.77 -21.38
N GLN A 267 -10.84 4.55 -21.27
CA GLN A 267 -12.28 4.31 -21.33
C GLN A 267 -13.01 4.93 -20.14
N LYS A 268 -12.45 4.82 -18.94
CA LYS A 268 -12.99 5.48 -17.73
C LYS A 268 -13.01 7.01 -17.89
N GLN A 269 -11.95 7.61 -18.41
CA GLN A 269 -11.88 9.03 -18.70
C GLN A 269 -12.93 9.42 -19.75
N GLN A 270 -13.06 8.67 -20.85
CA GLN A 270 -14.06 8.92 -21.89
C GLN A 270 -15.48 8.87 -21.34
N PHE A 271 -15.78 7.91 -20.45
CA PHE A 271 -17.07 7.84 -19.77
C PHE A 271 -17.33 9.12 -18.97
N LEU A 272 -16.36 9.60 -18.14
CA LEU A 272 -16.52 10.84 -17.36
C LEU A 272 -16.75 12.07 -18.25
N GLU A 273 -16.02 12.20 -19.35
CA GLU A 273 -16.13 13.31 -20.30
C GLU A 273 -17.46 13.30 -21.07
N ASN A 274 -18.04 12.12 -21.36
CA ASN A 274 -19.28 11.98 -22.10
C ASN A 274 -20.54 11.95 -21.22
N ASN A 275 -20.39 11.86 -19.89
CA ASN A 275 -21.52 11.81 -18.97
C ASN A 275 -22.15 13.21 -18.81
N PRO A 276 -23.41 13.44 -19.27
CA PRO A 276 -24.05 14.76 -19.19
C PRO A 276 -24.16 15.31 -17.78
N ALA A 277 -24.33 14.43 -16.77
CA ALA A 277 -24.46 14.85 -15.37
C ALA A 277 -23.16 15.44 -14.81
N LEU A 278 -22.00 15.14 -15.41
CA LEU A 278 -20.68 15.57 -14.91
C LEU A 278 -20.13 16.80 -15.63
N GLN A 279 -20.83 17.35 -16.62
CA GLN A 279 -20.34 18.49 -17.42
C GLN A 279 -20.13 19.78 -16.61
N SER A 280 -20.76 19.90 -15.44
CA SER A 280 -20.56 21.04 -14.53
C SER A 280 -19.36 20.87 -13.60
N VAL A 281 -18.80 19.65 -13.48
CA VAL A 281 -17.68 19.34 -12.57
C VAL A 281 -16.38 19.97 -13.09
N ASP A 282 -15.68 20.70 -12.25
CA ASP A 282 -14.46 21.45 -12.62
C ASP A 282 -13.38 20.55 -13.21
N ALA A 283 -13.15 19.36 -12.62
CA ALA A 283 -12.18 18.38 -13.12
C ALA A 283 -12.50 17.91 -14.55
N VAL A 284 -13.78 17.71 -14.86
CA VAL A 284 -14.25 17.27 -16.19
C VAL A 284 -14.10 18.40 -17.20
N ARG A 285 -14.60 19.60 -16.87
CA ARG A 285 -14.49 20.78 -17.74
C ARG A 285 -13.06 21.14 -18.09
N ASN A 286 -12.16 21.03 -17.11
CA ASN A 286 -10.75 21.41 -17.25
C ASN A 286 -9.83 20.22 -17.62
N LYS A 287 -10.40 19.02 -17.81
CA LYS A 287 -9.69 17.77 -18.14
C LYS A 287 -8.54 17.46 -17.18
N ARG A 288 -8.75 17.73 -15.89
CA ARG A 288 -7.75 17.49 -14.84
C ARG A 288 -7.87 16.05 -14.29
N TYR A 289 -7.21 15.14 -14.96
CA TYR A 289 -7.16 13.72 -14.60
C TYR A 289 -5.75 13.28 -14.25
N VAL A 290 -5.64 12.40 -13.26
CA VAL A 290 -4.40 11.70 -12.90
C VAL A 290 -4.68 10.21 -12.95
N VAL A 291 -3.89 9.46 -13.70
CA VAL A 291 -4.03 7.99 -13.77
C VAL A 291 -3.02 7.35 -12.85
N LEU A 292 -3.47 6.48 -11.97
CA LEU A 292 -2.62 5.67 -11.11
C LEU A 292 -2.97 4.18 -11.29
N PRO A 293 -1.96 3.28 -11.32
CA PRO A 293 -2.23 1.85 -11.32
C PRO A 293 -2.83 1.42 -9.96
N TYR A 294 -3.60 0.33 -9.96
CA TYR A 294 -4.24 -0.23 -8.76
C TYR A 294 -3.27 -0.38 -7.58
N VAL A 295 -2.08 -0.94 -7.83
CA VAL A 295 -1.06 -1.15 -6.79
C VAL A 295 -0.60 0.13 -6.11
N ALA A 296 -0.70 1.27 -6.77
CA ALA A 296 -0.30 2.57 -6.23
C ALA A 296 -1.34 3.18 -5.27
N VAL A 297 -2.61 2.75 -5.36
CA VAL A 297 -3.73 3.23 -4.54
C VAL A 297 -4.23 2.19 -3.52
N THR A 298 -3.53 1.07 -3.39
CA THR A 298 -3.70 0.07 -2.33
C THR A 298 -2.53 0.12 -1.35
N PRO A 299 -2.69 -0.30 -0.08
CA PRO A 299 -1.61 -0.18 0.92
C PRO A 299 -0.35 -0.93 0.50
N GLY A 300 0.78 -0.24 0.38
CA GLY A 300 2.03 -0.88 -0.04
C GLY A 300 3.17 0.09 -0.34
N ILE A 301 4.26 -0.47 -0.86
CA ILE A 301 5.52 0.26 -1.12
C ILE A 301 5.40 1.29 -2.25
N ASP A 302 4.41 1.16 -3.13
CA ASP A 302 4.19 2.10 -4.24
C ASP A 302 3.50 3.40 -3.81
N ASN A 303 3.02 3.49 -2.57
CA ASN A 303 2.25 4.63 -2.07
C ASN A 303 3.04 5.95 -2.11
N VAL A 304 4.34 5.93 -1.78
CA VAL A 304 5.14 7.17 -1.83
C VAL A 304 5.33 7.66 -3.26
N ALA A 305 5.56 6.77 -4.22
CA ALA A 305 5.63 7.15 -5.64
C ALA A 305 4.28 7.69 -6.16
N ALA A 306 3.16 7.14 -5.66
CA ALA A 306 1.84 7.69 -5.93
C ALA A 306 1.69 9.11 -5.38
N ILE A 307 2.12 9.36 -4.14
CA ILE A 307 2.10 10.70 -3.52
C ILE A 307 2.94 11.70 -4.32
N GLU A 308 4.15 11.34 -4.74
CA GLU A 308 5.00 12.18 -5.58
C GLU A 308 4.31 12.53 -6.91
N THR A 309 3.67 11.55 -7.54
CA THR A 309 2.89 11.75 -8.78
C THR A 309 1.69 12.66 -8.57
N LEU A 310 0.93 12.43 -7.49
CA LEU A 310 -0.22 13.26 -7.15
C LEU A 310 0.19 14.69 -6.81
N ALA A 311 1.24 14.88 -6.00
CA ALA A 311 1.74 16.19 -5.62
C ALA A 311 2.17 17.02 -6.85
N ALA A 312 2.88 16.39 -7.80
CA ALA A 312 3.25 17.02 -9.05
C ALA A 312 2.00 17.44 -9.87
N ALA A 313 0.99 16.59 -9.95
CA ALA A 313 -0.23 16.86 -10.70
C ALA A 313 -1.16 17.90 -10.02
N PHE A 314 -1.15 17.96 -8.71
CA PHE A 314 -1.99 18.89 -7.93
C PHE A 314 -1.43 20.31 -7.93
N HIS A 315 -0.08 20.46 -7.90
CA HIS A 315 0.58 21.70 -7.54
C HIS A 315 1.70 22.15 -8.49
N ASP A 316 1.88 21.47 -9.63
CA ASP A 316 2.97 21.75 -10.59
C ASP A 316 4.37 21.77 -9.93
N VAL A 317 4.61 20.87 -8.98
CA VAL A 317 5.92 20.68 -8.33
C VAL A 317 6.74 19.59 -9.01
N ALA A 318 8.06 19.60 -8.82
CA ALA A 318 8.93 18.57 -9.38
C ALA A 318 8.68 17.19 -8.73
N ARG A 319 8.81 16.14 -9.54
CA ARG A 319 8.77 14.74 -9.06
C ARG A 319 10.09 14.34 -8.41
#